data_d7c4f241366e50040cf26db15f528695
#
_entry.id   d7c4f241366e50040cf26db15f528695
#
_cell.length_a   1.000
_cell.length_b   1.000
_cell.length_c   1.000
_cell.angle_alpha   90.00
_cell.angle_beta   90.00
_cell.angle_gamma   90.00
#
_symmetry.space_group_name_H-M   'P 1'
#
loop_
_entity.id
_entity.type
_entity.pdbx_description
1 polymer ?
#
loop_
_entity_poly.entity_id
_entity_poly.type
_entity_poly.pdbx_seq_one_letter_code
_entity_poly.pdbx_strand_id
1 'polypeptide(L)'
;MLYLCSQIIEMIKMRRFLLIILLSVLALGGFAQHKGTLHVHQDSRIDRLMKKQRDVYAANSTMNGFRVQIFMEIGNEAVDHARVVKADFEEQYPGLPIYLSYEQPYYRLRVGDFRNRVEAEKYLRILKPQYGVAFVTADIINPPVKLEPVDLESLEEDGEETGESIPE
;
A
#
# COMPACT_ATOMS: atom_id res chain seq x y z
N MET A 1 -14.26 -36.38 -59.82
CA MET A 1 -14.31 -35.04 -59.14
C MET A 1 -14.35 -35.13 -57.61
N LEU A 2 -14.98 -36.14 -56.99
CA LEU A 2 -15.09 -36.24 -55.55
C LEU A 2 -13.74 -36.57 -54.82
N TYR A 3 -12.84 -37.33 -55.43
CA TYR A 3 -11.55 -37.71 -54.86
C TYR A 3 -10.57 -36.51 -54.68
N LEU A 4 -10.58 -35.57 -55.61
CA LEU A 4 -9.73 -34.36 -55.52
C LEU A 4 -10.19 -33.46 -54.40
N CYS A 5 -11.49 -33.38 -54.12
CA CYS A 5 -12.04 -32.54 -53.05
C CYS A 5 -11.69 -33.08 -51.68
N SER A 6 -11.68 -34.42 -51.51
CA SER A 6 -11.25 -35.08 -50.26
C SER A 6 -9.78 -34.85 -49.96
N GLN A 7 -8.88 -34.95 -50.94
CA GLN A 7 -7.44 -34.70 -50.76
C GLN A 7 -7.14 -33.26 -50.34
N ILE A 8 -7.87 -32.29 -50.90
CA ILE A 8 -7.68 -30.88 -50.56
C ILE A 8 -8.14 -30.60 -49.12
N ILE A 9 -9.22 -31.19 -48.65
CA ILE A 9 -9.73 -31.04 -47.27
C ILE A 9 -8.73 -31.63 -46.26
N GLU A 10 -8.14 -32.79 -46.54
CA GLU A 10 -7.11 -33.38 -45.66
C GLU A 10 -5.82 -32.55 -45.61
N MET A 11 -5.38 -32.00 -46.72
CA MET A 11 -4.23 -31.09 -46.71
C MET A 11 -4.50 -29.80 -45.92
N ILE A 12 -5.70 -29.26 -45.98
CA ILE A 12 -6.07 -28.05 -45.21
C ILE A 12 -6.09 -28.36 -43.71
N LYS A 13 -6.63 -29.54 -43.31
CA LYS A 13 -6.64 -29.99 -41.91
C LYS A 13 -5.21 -30.18 -41.38
N MET A 14 -4.37 -30.86 -42.12
CA MET A 14 -2.97 -31.12 -41.75
C MET A 14 -2.18 -29.80 -41.61
N ARG A 15 -2.39 -28.84 -42.52
CA ARG A 15 -1.77 -27.50 -42.43
C ARG A 15 -2.23 -26.72 -41.22
N ARG A 16 -3.53 -26.77 -40.87
CA ARG A 16 -4.06 -26.14 -39.66
C ARG A 16 -3.51 -26.80 -38.38
N PHE A 17 -3.40 -28.11 -38.36
CA PHE A 17 -2.83 -28.85 -37.26
C PHE A 17 -1.33 -28.52 -37.01
N LEU A 18 -0.55 -28.40 -38.11
CA LEU A 18 0.85 -27.95 -38.05
C LEU A 18 0.97 -26.51 -37.53
N LEU A 19 0.07 -25.60 -37.92
CA LEU A 19 0.07 -24.24 -37.40
C LEU A 19 -0.26 -24.15 -35.92
N ILE A 20 -1.18 -24.98 -35.42
CA ILE A 20 -1.53 -25.05 -34.01
C ILE A 20 -0.34 -25.57 -33.18
N ILE A 21 0.36 -26.61 -33.66
CA ILE A 21 1.56 -27.14 -33.00
C ILE A 21 2.67 -26.08 -32.98
N LEU A 22 2.92 -25.38 -34.09
CA LEU A 22 3.89 -24.30 -34.14
C LEU A 22 3.58 -23.17 -33.18
N LEU A 23 2.31 -22.76 -33.09
CA LEU A 23 1.87 -21.72 -32.16
C LEU A 23 2.01 -22.17 -30.69
N SER A 24 1.74 -23.46 -30.41
CA SER A 24 1.91 -24.04 -29.08
C SER A 24 3.38 -24.06 -28.62
N VAL A 25 4.31 -24.39 -29.53
CA VAL A 25 5.76 -24.38 -29.25
C VAL A 25 6.28 -22.97 -28.97
N LEU A 26 5.80 -21.97 -29.71
CA LEU A 26 6.13 -20.56 -29.43
C LEU A 26 5.63 -20.08 -28.07
N ALA A 27 4.47 -20.55 -27.61
CA ALA A 27 3.89 -20.17 -26.30
C ALA A 27 4.69 -20.73 -25.11
N LEU A 28 5.40 -21.84 -25.27
CA LEU A 28 6.23 -22.44 -24.20
C LEU A 28 7.57 -21.71 -23.97
N GLY A 29 8.01 -20.88 -24.91
CA GLY A 29 9.26 -20.10 -24.80
C GLY A 29 9.18 -18.84 -23.93
N GLY A 30 7.98 -18.46 -23.42
CA GLY A 30 7.76 -17.18 -22.73
C GLY A 30 8.07 -17.13 -21.21
N PHE A 31 8.51 -18.21 -20.58
CA PHE A 31 8.70 -18.26 -19.12
C PHE A 31 10.14 -17.98 -18.65
N ALA A 32 10.96 -17.33 -19.45
CA ALA A 32 12.30 -16.90 -19.04
C ALA A 32 12.25 -15.56 -18.25
N GLN A 33 11.47 -15.49 -17.16
CA GLN A 33 11.64 -14.41 -16.18
C GLN A 33 12.78 -14.81 -15.21
N HIS A 34 13.99 -14.43 -15.54
CA HIS A 34 15.10 -14.46 -14.59
C HIS A 34 14.80 -13.49 -13.45
N LYS A 35 14.71 -13.99 -12.23
CA LYS A 35 14.76 -13.15 -11.01
C LYS A 35 16.12 -12.44 -11.04
N GLY A 36 16.11 -11.14 -11.29
CA GLY A 36 17.33 -10.34 -11.20
C GLY A 36 17.76 -10.26 -9.74
N THR A 37 19.00 -10.66 -9.43
CA THR A 37 19.62 -10.43 -8.13
C THR A 37 20.13 -9.00 -8.07
N LEU A 38 19.57 -8.20 -7.19
CA LEU A 38 20.02 -6.84 -6.94
C LEU A 38 21.15 -6.87 -5.88
N HIS A 39 22.41 -6.72 -6.29
CA HIS A 39 23.52 -6.51 -5.38
C HIS A 39 23.59 -5.03 -4.99
N VAL A 40 23.13 -4.69 -3.80
CA VAL A 40 23.22 -3.34 -3.25
C VAL A 40 24.56 -3.23 -2.50
N HIS A 41 25.54 -2.55 -3.10
CA HIS A 41 26.76 -2.14 -2.41
C HIS A 41 26.48 -0.84 -1.65
N GLN A 42 26.26 -0.94 -0.34
CA GLN A 42 26.05 0.22 0.53
C GLN A 42 27.05 0.22 1.70
N ASP A 43 27.32 1.42 2.26
CA ASP A 43 28.15 1.58 3.44
C ASP A 43 27.44 0.93 4.65
N SER A 44 28.18 0.16 5.46
CA SER A 44 27.68 -0.50 6.68
C SER A 44 27.08 0.48 7.72
N ARG A 45 27.38 1.77 7.59
CA ARG A 45 26.74 2.85 8.38
C ARG A 45 25.27 3.01 8.04
N ILE A 46 24.90 2.78 6.77
CA ILE A 46 23.51 2.86 6.31
C ILE A 46 22.69 1.77 6.98
N ASP A 47 23.19 0.55 7.07
CA ASP A 47 22.52 -0.58 7.73
C ASP A 47 22.28 -0.30 9.21
N ARG A 48 23.25 0.28 9.90
CA ARG A 48 23.10 0.73 11.29
C ARG A 48 22.06 1.83 11.45
N LEU A 49 22.01 2.78 10.53
CA LEU A 49 21.00 3.84 10.54
C LEU A 49 19.59 3.28 10.27
N MET A 50 19.45 2.38 9.31
CA MET A 50 18.19 1.71 9.00
C MET A 50 17.71 0.84 10.16
N LYS A 51 18.62 0.11 10.83
CA LYS A 51 18.27 -0.65 12.05
C LYS A 51 17.80 0.27 13.17
N LYS A 52 18.54 1.33 13.46
CA LYS A 52 18.15 2.33 14.46
C LYS A 52 16.80 2.99 14.13
N GLN A 53 16.56 3.29 12.85
CA GLN A 53 15.29 3.83 12.38
C GLN A 53 14.15 2.84 12.63
N ARG A 54 14.33 1.56 12.33
CA ARG A 54 13.35 0.49 12.61
C ARG A 54 13.06 0.38 14.10
N ASP A 55 14.09 0.38 14.94
CA ASP A 55 13.95 0.28 16.41
C ASP A 55 13.15 1.48 16.97
N VAL A 56 13.41 2.69 16.46
CA VAL A 56 12.66 3.91 16.83
C VAL A 56 11.20 3.82 16.38
N TYR A 57 10.93 3.33 15.17
CA TYR A 57 9.55 3.15 14.68
C TYR A 57 8.82 2.02 15.41
N ALA A 58 9.50 0.96 15.81
CA ALA A 58 8.91 -0.11 16.60
C ALA A 58 8.51 0.37 18.02
N ALA A 59 9.33 1.28 18.60
CA ALA A 59 9.05 1.88 19.90
C ALA A 59 7.99 2.98 19.83
N ASN A 60 7.89 3.70 18.73
CA ASN A 60 7.03 4.89 18.58
C ASN A 60 6.42 4.89 17.19
N SER A 61 5.26 4.23 17.03
CA SER A 61 4.57 4.06 15.75
C SER A 61 3.86 5.32 15.25
N THR A 62 4.11 6.49 15.86
CA THR A 62 3.50 7.76 15.47
C THR A 62 4.46 8.61 14.62
N MET A 63 3.91 9.47 13.79
CA MET A 63 4.68 10.42 12.97
C MET A 63 3.97 11.77 12.85
N ASN A 64 4.72 12.80 12.47
CA ASN A 64 4.13 14.08 12.13
C ASN A 64 3.32 13.96 10.82
N GLY A 65 2.12 14.50 10.84
CA GLY A 65 1.22 14.50 9.70
C GLY A 65 0.13 15.56 9.82
N PHE A 66 -1.03 15.28 9.24
CA PHE A 66 -2.14 16.20 9.18
C PHE A 66 -3.44 15.46 9.48
N ARG A 67 -4.37 16.18 10.17
CA ARG A 67 -5.75 15.75 10.38
C ARG A 67 -6.71 16.86 9.97
N VAL A 68 -7.95 16.50 9.68
CA VAL A 68 -9.01 17.49 9.48
C VAL A 68 -9.77 17.64 10.78
N GLN A 69 -9.76 18.83 11.39
CA GLN A 69 -10.57 19.14 12.55
C GLN A 69 -11.97 19.52 12.09
N ILE A 70 -12.99 18.81 12.60
CA ILE A 70 -14.40 19.00 12.20
C ILE A 70 -15.28 19.60 13.32
N PHE A 71 -14.78 19.55 14.56
CA PHE A 71 -15.54 20.01 15.73
C PHE A 71 -14.60 20.64 16.76
N MET A 72 -15.09 21.70 17.43
CA MET A 72 -14.40 22.35 18.54
C MET A 72 -15.43 23.07 19.40
N GLU A 73 -15.54 22.70 20.67
CA GLU A 73 -16.49 23.30 21.62
C GLU A 73 -15.90 23.32 23.03
N ILE A 74 -16.43 24.24 23.87
CA ILE A 74 -16.08 24.42 25.30
C ILE A 74 -17.32 24.18 26.15
N GLY A 75 -17.11 23.67 27.38
CA GLY A 75 -18.18 23.52 28.36
C GLY A 75 -18.46 22.08 28.73
N ASN A 76 -19.35 21.92 29.72
CA ASN A 76 -19.63 20.61 30.30
C ASN A 76 -20.40 19.69 29.35
N GLU A 77 -21.21 20.24 28.43
CA GLU A 77 -22.00 19.50 27.44
C GLU A 77 -21.20 19.20 26.17
N ALA A 78 -20.04 19.87 25.97
CA ALA A 78 -19.24 19.75 24.78
C ALA A 78 -18.72 18.31 24.52
N VAL A 79 -18.48 17.54 25.57
CA VAL A 79 -18.05 16.14 25.45
C VAL A 79 -19.20 15.26 24.93
N ASP A 80 -20.43 15.50 25.35
CA ASP A 80 -21.58 14.71 24.92
C ASP A 80 -21.97 15.08 23.49
N HIS A 81 -21.92 16.36 23.11
CA HIS A 81 -22.06 16.80 21.74
C HIS A 81 -20.97 16.18 20.84
N ALA A 82 -19.72 16.19 21.28
CA ALA A 82 -18.63 15.58 20.55
C ALA A 82 -18.83 14.06 20.32
N ARG A 83 -19.37 13.34 21.31
CA ARG A 83 -19.69 11.90 21.18
C ARG A 83 -20.78 11.63 20.15
N VAL A 84 -21.84 12.46 20.13
CA VAL A 84 -22.90 12.36 19.12
C VAL A 84 -22.33 12.60 17.73
N VAL A 85 -21.61 13.71 17.54
CA VAL A 85 -20.99 14.03 16.23
C VAL A 85 -20.00 12.93 15.80
N LYS A 86 -19.27 12.35 16.75
CA LYS A 86 -18.35 11.24 16.48
C LYS A 86 -19.11 10.00 15.99
N ALA A 87 -20.21 9.61 16.65
CA ALA A 87 -21.01 8.45 16.28
C ALA A 87 -21.63 8.62 14.88
N ASP A 88 -22.19 9.79 14.60
CA ASP A 88 -22.75 10.13 13.29
C ASP A 88 -21.69 10.09 12.17
N PHE A 89 -20.48 10.54 12.51
CA PHE A 89 -19.35 10.50 11.57
C PHE A 89 -18.89 9.06 11.27
N GLU A 90 -18.75 8.23 12.29
CA GLU A 90 -18.34 6.82 12.15
C GLU A 90 -19.33 6.02 11.31
N GLU A 91 -20.64 6.32 11.40
CA GLU A 91 -21.67 5.70 10.57
C GLU A 91 -21.56 6.13 9.10
N GLN A 92 -21.31 7.43 8.84
CA GLN A 92 -21.24 7.97 7.49
C GLN A 92 -19.93 7.68 6.77
N TYR A 93 -18.81 7.59 7.52
CA TYR A 93 -17.45 7.42 7.00
C TYR A 93 -16.69 6.28 7.70
N PRO A 94 -17.13 5.01 7.60
CA PRO A 94 -16.59 3.89 8.37
C PRO A 94 -15.12 3.58 8.09
N GLY A 95 -14.54 4.11 7.01
CA GLY A 95 -13.13 3.92 6.66
C GLY A 95 -12.19 5.02 7.13
N LEU A 96 -12.71 6.05 7.83
CA LEU A 96 -11.93 7.22 8.22
C LEU A 96 -11.85 7.33 9.75
N PRO A 97 -10.67 7.19 10.38
CA PRO A 97 -10.57 7.23 11.83
C PRO A 97 -10.90 8.63 12.36
N ILE A 98 -11.58 8.69 13.50
CA ILE A 98 -11.93 9.92 14.19
C ILE A 98 -11.47 9.88 15.64
N TYR A 99 -10.87 10.97 16.09
CA TYR A 99 -10.24 11.10 17.40
C TYR A 99 -10.86 12.26 18.18
N LEU A 100 -11.36 11.94 19.38
CA LEU A 100 -11.77 12.95 20.36
C LEU A 100 -10.57 13.28 21.25
N SER A 101 -10.20 14.55 21.31
CA SER A 101 -9.16 15.05 22.20
C SER A 101 -9.67 16.23 23.04
N TYR A 102 -9.15 16.32 24.27
CA TYR A 102 -9.35 17.49 25.13
C TYR A 102 -8.05 18.27 25.21
N GLU A 103 -8.05 19.46 24.65
CA GLU A 103 -6.94 20.41 24.74
C GLU A 103 -7.50 21.69 25.36
N GLN A 104 -7.25 21.86 26.66
CA GLN A 104 -7.83 22.93 27.47
C GLN A 104 -7.96 24.26 26.72
N PRO A 105 -9.14 24.91 26.69
CA PRO A 105 -10.41 24.48 27.28
C PRO A 105 -11.33 23.70 26.33
N TYR A 106 -10.84 23.27 25.15
CA TYR A 106 -11.64 22.79 24.03
C TYR A 106 -11.69 21.26 23.94
N TYR A 107 -12.88 20.71 23.69
CA TYR A 107 -13.06 19.40 23.12
C TYR A 107 -12.99 19.50 21.59
N ARG A 108 -12.19 18.62 20.96
CA ARG A 108 -11.94 18.65 19.50
C ARG A 108 -12.14 17.27 18.92
N LEU A 109 -12.79 17.23 17.73
CA LEU A 109 -12.78 16.03 16.89
C LEU A 109 -11.87 16.27 15.68
N ARG A 110 -10.91 15.37 15.52
CA ARG A 110 -9.99 15.35 14.40
C ARG A 110 -10.12 14.04 13.64
N VAL A 111 -10.08 14.11 12.32
CA VAL A 111 -10.41 13.03 11.39
C VAL A 111 -9.25 12.74 10.48
N GLY A 112 -9.00 11.43 10.27
CA GLY A 112 -8.01 10.92 9.34
C GLY A 112 -6.57 10.98 9.87
N ASP A 113 -5.72 10.18 9.27
CA ASP A 113 -4.27 10.16 9.49
C ASP A 113 -3.57 10.39 8.15
N PHE A 114 -3.40 11.68 7.77
CA PHE A 114 -2.87 12.06 6.47
C PHE A 114 -1.38 12.39 6.55
N ARG A 115 -0.57 11.79 5.68
CA ARG A 115 0.89 12.01 5.68
C ARG A 115 1.28 13.39 5.16
N ASN A 116 0.49 13.95 4.27
CA ASN A 116 0.75 15.26 3.69
C ASN A 116 -0.52 16.11 3.65
N ARG A 117 -0.29 17.44 3.58
CA ARG A 117 -1.36 18.43 3.62
C ARG A 117 -2.33 18.34 2.43
N VAL A 118 -1.82 18.00 1.26
CA VAL A 118 -2.64 17.90 0.03
C VAL A 118 -3.72 16.82 0.16
N GLU A 119 -3.35 15.69 0.76
CA GLU A 119 -4.28 14.61 1.05
C GLU A 119 -5.36 15.04 2.04
N ALA A 120 -4.96 15.69 3.15
CA ALA A 120 -5.90 16.24 4.13
C ALA A 120 -6.85 17.27 3.50
N GLU A 121 -6.36 18.15 2.62
CA GLU A 121 -7.18 19.14 1.93
C GLU A 121 -8.17 18.51 0.94
N LYS A 122 -7.84 17.37 0.34
CA LYS A 122 -8.78 16.59 -0.48
C LYS A 122 -9.98 16.15 0.36
N TYR A 123 -9.74 15.58 1.54
CA TYR A 123 -10.81 15.17 2.46
C TYR A 123 -11.55 16.37 3.06
N LEU A 124 -10.85 17.46 3.36
CA LEU A 124 -11.48 18.69 3.79
C LEU A 124 -12.58 19.16 2.81
N ARG A 125 -12.32 19.11 1.50
CA ARG A 125 -13.32 19.51 0.48
C ARG A 125 -14.57 18.64 0.52
N ILE A 126 -14.41 17.36 0.84
CA ILE A 126 -15.52 16.41 0.96
C ILE A 126 -16.34 16.68 2.24
N LEU A 127 -15.66 16.98 3.34
CA LEU A 127 -16.26 17.16 4.66
C LEU A 127 -16.83 18.57 4.89
N LYS A 128 -16.29 19.59 4.24
CA LYS A 128 -16.65 21.00 4.46
C LYS A 128 -18.13 21.36 4.21
N PRO A 129 -18.84 20.75 3.25
CA PRO A 129 -20.27 21.01 3.08
C PRO A 129 -21.09 20.63 4.30
N GLN A 130 -20.72 19.59 5.02
CA GLN A 130 -21.41 19.10 6.22
C GLN A 130 -20.85 19.73 7.50
N TYR A 131 -19.53 19.92 7.57
CA TYR A 131 -18.81 20.49 8.71
C TYR A 131 -18.19 21.84 8.32
N GLY A 132 -19.00 22.90 8.32
CA GLY A 132 -18.62 24.24 7.83
C GLY A 132 -17.41 24.84 8.53
N VAL A 133 -17.15 24.45 9.80
CA VAL A 133 -15.99 24.90 10.61
C VAL A 133 -14.72 24.05 10.39
N ALA A 134 -14.78 23.05 9.48
CA ALA A 134 -13.67 22.14 9.25
C ALA A 134 -12.45 22.85 8.65
N PHE A 135 -11.24 22.46 9.11
CA PHE A 135 -9.97 22.91 8.59
C PHE A 135 -8.85 21.87 8.81
N VAL A 136 -7.79 21.94 8.01
CA VAL A 136 -6.61 21.08 8.15
C VAL A 136 -5.70 21.60 9.26
N THR A 137 -5.28 20.72 10.15
CA THR A 137 -4.31 20.99 11.22
C THR A 137 -3.15 20.00 11.16
N ALA A 138 -1.95 20.45 11.54
CA ALA A 138 -0.82 19.55 11.80
C ALA A 138 -1.07 18.80 13.11
N ASP A 139 -0.77 17.51 13.11
CA ASP A 139 -0.98 16.62 14.26
C ASP A 139 0.00 15.44 14.23
N ILE A 140 0.08 14.73 15.36
CA ILE A 140 0.78 13.45 15.42
C ILE A 140 -0.20 12.36 14.99
N ILE A 141 0.11 11.69 13.90
CA ILE A 141 -0.75 10.69 13.27
C ILE A 141 -0.25 9.27 13.49
N ASN A 142 -1.15 8.30 13.38
CA ASN A 142 -0.78 6.90 13.27
C ASN A 142 -0.48 6.61 11.78
N PRO A 143 0.66 5.98 11.45
CA PRO A 143 0.94 5.65 10.06
C PRO A 143 -0.12 4.66 9.55
N PRO A 144 -0.67 4.86 8.35
CA PRO A 144 -1.75 4.03 7.80
C PRO A 144 -1.31 2.60 7.46
N VAL A 145 -0.02 2.36 7.39
CA VAL A 145 0.57 1.03 7.14
C VAL A 145 1.68 0.81 8.15
N LYS A 146 1.50 -0.18 9.01
CA LYS A 146 2.60 -0.77 9.74
C LYS A 146 3.46 -1.50 8.71
N LEU A 147 4.58 -0.90 8.32
CA LEU A 147 5.57 -1.62 7.53
C LEU A 147 6.08 -2.74 8.45
N GLU A 148 5.62 -3.96 8.19
CA GLU A 148 6.22 -5.15 8.81
C GLU A 148 7.72 -5.07 8.49
N PRO A 149 8.59 -5.27 9.49
CA PRO A 149 10.03 -5.34 9.22
C PRO A 149 10.23 -6.43 8.17
N VAL A 150 10.79 -6.06 7.03
CA VAL A 150 11.25 -7.07 6.07
C VAL A 150 12.39 -7.78 6.77
N ASP A 151 12.19 -9.05 7.11
CA ASP A 151 13.24 -9.92 7.62
C ASP A 151 14.28 -10.09 6.52
N LEU A 152 15.35 -9.31 6.61
CA LEU A 152 16.47 -9.39 5.67
C LEU A 152 17.23 -10.73 5.82
N GLU A 153 17.12 -11.39 6.99
CA GLU A 153 17.68 -12.73 7.18
C GLU A 153 17.05 -13.79 6.26
N SER A 154 15.77 -13.65 5.92
CA SER A 154 15.13 -14.57 4.97
C SER A 154 15.56 -14.39 3.52
N LEU A 155 16.24 -13.28 3.20
CA LEU A 155 16.77 -13.02 1.85
C LEU A 155 18.23 -13.48 1.69
N GLU A 156 18.93 -13.80 2.78
CA GLU A 156 20.33 -14.26 2.76
C GLU A 156 20.42 -15.79 2.65
N GLU A 157 19.40 -16.55 3.05
CA GLU A 157 19.40 -18.02 2.97
C GLU A 157 19.24 -18.57 1.54
N ASP A 158 18.67 -17.80 0.60
CA ASP A 158 18.52 -18.23 -0.81
C ASP A 158 19.79 -17.98 -1.67
N GLY A 159 20.86 -17.42 -1.10
CA GLY A 159 22.07 -16.99 -1.82
C GLY A 159 23.28 -17.95 -1.72
N GLU A 160 23.26 -18.98 -0.88
CA GLU A 160 24.45 -19.77 -0.54
C GLU A 160 24.55 -21.17 -1.18
N GLU A 161 23.65 -21.54 -2.09
CA GLU A 161 23.78 -22.80 -2.87
C GLU A 161 24.04 -22.55 -4.36
N THR A 162 25.22 -22.09 -4.73
CA THR A 162 25.90 -22.51 -5.97
C THR A 162 27.37 -22.06 -5.93
N GLY A 163 28.15 -22.65 -5.07
CA GLY A 163 29.58 -22.71 -5.21
C GLY A 163 29.98 -23.72 -6.29
N GLU A 164 29.87 -23.36 -7.55
CA GLU A 164 30.42 -24.14 -8.66
C GLU A 164 31.91 -24.05 -8.65
N SER A 165 32.56 -25.16 -8.25
CA SER A 165 33.99 -25.39 -8.32
C SER A 165 34.44 -25.35 -9.77
N ILE A 166 35.32 -24.40 -10.13
CA ILE A 166 36.06 -24.36 -11.40
C ILE A 166 37.19 -25.40 -11.27
N PRO A 167 37.25 -26.42 -12.15
CA PRO A 167 38.43 -27.28 -12.21
C PRO A 167 39.59 -26.59 -12.96
N GLU A 168 40.81 -26.81 -12.47
CA GLU A 168 42.08 -26.41 -13.11
C GLU A 168 42.28 -27.00 -14.50
#